data_7d642e93c40672bb90373c477bb8cee4
#
_entry.id   7d642e93c40672bb90373c477bb8cee4
#
_cell.length_a   1.000
_cell.length_b   1.000
_cell.length_c   1.000
_cell.angle_alpha   90.00
_cell.angle_beta   90.00
_cell.angle_gamma   90.00
#
_symmetry.space_group_name_H-M   'P 1'
#
loop_
_entity.id
_entity.type
_entity.pdbx_description
1 polymer ?
#
loop_
_entity_poly.entity_id
_entity_poly.type
_entity_poly.pdbx_seq_one_letter_code
_entity_poly.pdbx_strand_id
1 'polypeptide(L)'
;MQVQKLPTGIEGFDDVCQGGLPIGRSTLISGTSGTGKTVFSLHFLHNGIAHFDEPGIFVTFEESPLDILRNAASFGWNLQEMVEQDKLFILDASPDPDGQDVAGSFDLSGLIERIHYAIRKYKAKRVAIDSITAVFQQYDAVFVVRREIFRLIARLKEIGVTTVMTTERIDEYGPIARYGVEEFVSDNVVILRNVLEGERRRRTVEILKLRGTTHMKGEFPFTMGAHGISIFPLGAMRLTQRSSNVRLSSGVPRLDEMCGGGFFKDSIILATGATGTGKTLLVSKFIEDACRNKDRFLFFYLMHHETTVQTETFHRILICLGLGCIVSLHDAIFKNHPAPLEGLKQLR
;
A
#
# COMPACT_ATOMS: atom_id res chain seq x y z
N MET A 1 20.47 4.37 -22.52
CA MET A 1 20.68 3.85 -21.15
C MET A 1 19.32 3.70 -20.48
N GLN A 2 19.04 2.54 -19.91
CA GLN A 2 17.80 2.32 -19.18
C GLN A 2 17.93 2.95 -17.77
N VAL A 3 16.88 3.63 -17.31
CA VAL A 3 16.87 4.25 -15.97
C VAL A 3 16.88 3.13 -14.93
N GLN A 4 17.87 3.13 -14.04
CA GLN A 4 17.92 2.21 -12.92
C GLN A 4 16.85 2.57 -11.88
N LYS A 5 16.22 1.55 -11.29
CA LYS A 5 15.19 1.70 -10.28
C LYS A 5 15.64 1.13 -8.94
N LEU A 6 15.17 1.76 -7.89
CA LEU A 6 15.37 1.38 -6.50
C LEU A 6 14.03 0.80 -6.01
N PRO A 7 13.99 -0.49 -5.64
CA PRO A 7 12.79 -1.07 -5.06
C PRO A 7 12.40 -0.38 -3.76
N THR A 8 11.13 -0.07 -3.60
CA THR A 8 10.63 0.52 -2.35
C THR A 8 10.36 -0.55 -1.30
N GLY A 9 10.13 -1.79 -1.74
CA GLY A 9 9.71 -2.88 -0.90
C GLY A 9 8.26 -2.75 -0.40
N ILE A 10 7.52 -1.72 -0.84
CA ILE A 10 6.10 -1.56 -0.53
C ILE A 10 5.31 -2.49 -1.43
N GLU A 11 4.54 -3.39 -0.83
CA GLU A 11 3.79 -4.42 -1.52
C GLU A 11 2.88 -3.84 -2.61
N GLY A 12 3.03 -4.33 -3.85
CA GLY A 12 2.29 -3.89 -5.02
C GLY A 12 2.70 -2.53 -5.58
N PHE A 13 3.41 -1.66 -4.83
CA PHE A 13 3.87 -0.38 -5.35
C PHE A 13 4.94 -0.53 -6.41
N ASP A 14 5.90 -1.42 -6.15
CA ASP A 14 6.97 -1.68 -7.11
C ASP A 14 6.45 -2.31 -8.39
N ASP A 15 5.36 -3.07 -8.34
CA ASP A 15 4.68 -3.60 -9.54
C ASP A 15 4.06 -2.46 -10.36
N VAL A 16 3.35 -1.52 -9.70
CA VAL A 16 2.77 -0.34 -10.36
C VAL A 16 3.86 0.55 -10.97
N CYS A 17 4.99 0.69 -10.29
CA CYS A 17 6.17 1.41 -10.79
C CYS A 17 7.02 0.61 -11.76
N GLN A 18 6.73 -0.68 -11.99
CA GLN A 18 7.55 -1.60 -12.80
C GLN A 18 9.01 -1.67 -12.30
N GLY A 19 9.18 -1.91 -11.00
CA GLY A 19 10.47 -2.15 -10.35
C GLY A 19 10.92 -1.08 -9.35
N GLY A 20 10.05 -0.16 -8.96
CA GLY A 20 10.35 0.84 -7.92
C GLY A 20 10.60 2.26 -8.44
N LEU A 21 11.21 3.10 -7.63
CA LEU A 21 11.48 4.50 -7.94
C LEU A 21 12.81 4.68 -8.70
N PRO A 22 12.92 5.64 -9.64
CA PRO A 22 14.17 5.95 -10.31
C PRO A 22 15.26 6.41 -9.31
N ILE A 23 16.44 5.77 -9.38
CA ILE A 23 17.57 6.08 -8.49
C ILE A 23 18.03 7.53 -8.65
N GLY A 24 18.36 8.17 -7.53
CA GLY A 24 18.89 9.53 -7.47
C GLY A 24 17.90 10.60 -7.91
N ARG A 25 16.60 10.29 -7.90
CA ARG A 25 15.54 11.24 -8.27
C ARG A 25 14.60 11.54 -7.11
N SER A 26 13.91 12.66 -7.23
CA SER A 26 12.90 13.10 -6.28
C SER A 26 11.52 12.60 -6.66
N THR A 27 10.79 12.08 -5.69
CA THR A 27 9.40 11.65 -5.81
C THR A 27 8.54 12.47 -4.84
N LEU A 28 7.55 13.17 -5.37
CA LEU A 28 6.56 13.89 -4.61
C LEU A 28 5.39 12.97 -4.29
N ILE A 29 5.06 12.81 -3.01
CA ILE A 29 3.88 12.09 -2.53
C ILE A 29 2.85 13.14 -2.11
N SER A 30 1.81 13.27 -2.89
CA SER A 30 0.76 14.27 -2.70
C SER A 30 -0.52 13.62 -2.18
N GLY A 31 -1.19 14.25 -1.22
CA GLY A 31 -2.47 13.75 -0.70
C GLY A 31 -3.07 14.66 0.37
N THR A 32 -4.36 14.53 0.62
CA THR A 32 -5.05 15.23 1.70
C THR A 32 -4.60 14.70 3.08
N SER A 33 -5.06 15.31 4.16
CA SER A 33 -4.79 14.81 5.51
C SER A 33 -5.35 13.39 5.68
N GLY A 34 -4.62 12.51 6.38
CA GLY A 34 -5.04 11.13 6.66
C GLY A 34 -4.94 10.15 5.47
N THR A 35 -4.35 10.54 4.33
CA THR A 35 -4.13 9.63 3.20
C THR A 35 -2.97 8.64 3.40
N GLY A 36 -2.08 8.88 4.39
CA GLY A 36 -0.96 7.98 4.70
C GLY A 36 0.37 8.42 4.10
N LYS A 37 0.58 9.71 3.82
CA LYS A 37 1.84 10.26 3.29
C LYS A 37 3.05 9.94 4.19
N THR A 38 2.94 10.27 5.48
CA THR A 38 3.95 9.97 6.49
C THR A 38 4.23 8.48 6.58
N VAL A 39 3.17 7.66 6.59
CA VAL A 39 3.29 6.19 6.62
C VAL A 39 4.03 5.68 5.38
N PHE A 40 3.72 6.21 4.19
CA PHE A 40 4.45 5.85 2.96
C PHE A 40 5.94 6.19 3.05
N SER A 41 6.27 7.37 3.55
CA SER A 41 7.64 7.84 3.70
C SER A 41 8.44 6.99 4.70
N LEU A 42 7.84 6.66 5.84
CA LEU A 42 8.45 5.78 6.84
C LEU A 42 8.58 4.35 6.32
N HIS A 43 7.59 3.83 5.61
CA HIS A 43 7.62 2.50 5.00
C HIS A 43 8.74 2.38 3.95
N PHE A 44 8.92 3.42 3.13
CA PHE A 44 10.03 3.50 2.16
C PHE A 44 11.40 3.42 2.82
N LEU A 45 11.60 4.09 3.97
CA LEU A 45 12.85 4.05 4.71
C LEU A 45 13.02 2.72 5.47
N HIS A 46 11.97 2.29 6.18
CA HIS A 46 11.98 1.02 6.91
C HIS A 46 12.38 -0.15 6.01
N ASN A 47 11.70 -0.29 4.86
CA ASN A 47 12.00 -1.38 3.93
C ASN A 47 13.38 -1.24 3.30
N GLY A 48 13.84 0.00 3.05
CA GLY A 48 15.18 0.27 2.60
C GLY A 48 16.23 -0.32 3.52
N ILE A 49 16.06 -0.12 4.81
CA ILE A 49 16.97 -0.63 5.84
C ILE A 49 16.80 -2.13 6.04
N ALA A 50 15.54 -2.59 6.21
CA ALA A 50 15.26 -3.98 6.59
C ALA A 50 15.54 -4.99 5.47
N HIS A 51 15.28 -4.63 4.21
CA HIS A 51 15.34 -5.57 3.08
C HIS A 51 16.52 -5.34 2.15
N PHE A 52 17.09 -4.13 2.13
CA PHE A 52 18.14 -3.76 1.16
C PHE A 52 19.43 -3.28 1.83
N ASP A 53 19.47 -3.19 3.18
CA ASP A 53 20.59 -2.67 3.96
C ASP A 53 21.01 -1.26 3.50
N GLU A 54 20.03 -0.42 3.16
CA GLU A 54 20.23 0.94 2.70
C GLU A 54 19.86 1.93 3.81
N PRO A 55 20.85 2.60 4.43
CA PRO A 55 20.57 3.60 5.47
C PRO A 55 19.74 4.76 4.94
N GLY A 56 18.89 5.30 5.81
CA GLY A 56 17.93 6.33 5.48
C GLY A 56 17.96 7.54 6.40
N ILE A 57 17.43 8.65 5.89
CA ILE A 57 17.22 9.89 6.67
C ILE A 57 15.75 10.27 6.56
N PHE A 58 15.14 10.52 7.70
CA PHE A 58 13.82 11.11 7.79
C PHE A 58 13.94 12.55 8.29
N VAL A 59 13.45 13.51 7.51
CA VAL A 59 13.40 14.93 7.88
C VAL A 59 11.96 15.28 8.22
N THR A 60 11.73 15.71 9.44
CA THR A 60 10.40 16.12 9.92
C THR A 60 10.35 17.62 10.20
N PHE A 61 9.18 18.22 9.96
CA PHE A 61 8.89 19.63 10.25
C PHE A 61 7.73 19.85 11.20
N GLU A 62 6.93 18.81 11.46
CA GLU A 62 5.67 18.91 12.20
C GLU A 62 5.63 17.94 13.39
N GLU A 63 6.11 16.72 13.19
CA GLU A 63 6.08 15.69 14.25
C GLU A 63 7.43 15.55 14.95
N SER A 64 7.40 15.38 16.27
CA SER A 64 8.64 15.12 17.01
C SER A 64 9.22 13.74 16.66
N PRO A 65 10.57 13.56 16.72
CA PRO A 65 11.18 12.25 16.53
C PRO A 65 10.58 11.14 17.39
N LEU A 66 10.21 11.47 18.62
CA LEU A 66 9.62 10.51 19.55
C LEU A 66 8.23 10.04 19.10
N ASP A 67 7.40 10.96 18.60
CA ASP A 67 6.07 10.61 18.09
C ASP A 67 6.15 9.79 16.83
N ILE A 68 7.09 10.09 15.93
CA ILE A 68 7.37 9.30 14.73
C ILE A 68 7.72 7.85 15.11
N LEU A 69 8.61 7.65 16.07
CA LEU A 69 9.01 6.32 16.54
C LEU A 69 7.83 5.56 17.17
N ARG A 70 7.00 6.24 17.98
CA ARG A 70 5.79 5.65 18.58
C ARG A 70 4.75 5.28 17.51
N ASN A 71 4.51 6.17 16.54
CA ASN A 71 3.56 5.93 15.46
C ASN A 71 4.00 4.76 14.59
N ALA A 72 5.29 4.64 14.28
CA ALA A 72 5.85 3.53 13.50
C ALA A 72 5.72 2.17 14.22
N ALA A 73 5.82 2.15 15.54
CA ALA A 73 5.66 0.91 16.32
C ALA A 73 4.26 0.29 16.18
N SER A 74 3.22 1.08 15.86
CA SER A 74 1.87 0.58 15.58
C SER A 74 1.78 -0.28 14.31
N PHE A 75 2.76 -0.16 13.41
CA PHE A 75 2.92 -0.98 12.21
C PHE A 75 3.90 -2.14 12.41
N GLY A 76 4.35 -2.39 13.65
CA GLY A 76 5.37 -3.40 13.94
C GLY A 76 6.77 -3.02 13.52
N TRP A 77 7.01 -1.76 13.16
CA TRP A 77 8.32 -1.27 12.74
C TRP A 77 9.15 -0.79 13.92
N ASN A 78 10.25 -1.48 14.22
CA ASN A 78 11.18 -1.09 15.28
C ASN A 78 12.18 -0.05 14.76
N LEU A 79 11.70 1.18 14.48
CA LEU A 79 12.55 2.28 14.01
C LEU A 79 13.56 2.73 15.07
N GLN A 80 13.26 2.55 16.36
CA GLN A 80 14.17 2.87 17.45
C GLN A 80 15.48 2.07 17.32
N GLU A 81 15.39 0.78 17.09
CA GLU A 81 16.56 -0.08 16.88
C GLU A 81 17.37 0.34 15.65
N MET A 82 16.69 0.75 14.57
CA MET A 82 17.37 1.24 13.36
C MET A 82 18.13 2.54 13.61
N VAL A 83 17.62 3.41 14.50
CA VAL A 83 18.32 4.63 14.94
C VAL A 83 19.54 4.27 15.79
N GLU A 84 19.40 3.34 16.74
CA GLU A 84 20.50 2.88 17.60
C GLU A 84 21.64 2.19 16.81
N GLN A 85 21.29 1.57 15.68
CA GLN A 85 22.26 0.94 14.75
C GLN A 85 22.85 1.92 13.73
N ASP A 86 22.61 3.23 13.84
CA ASP A 86 23.02 4.26 12.87
C ASP A 86 22.53 4.01 11.41
N LYS A 87 21.47 3.21 11.24
CA LYS A 87 20.84 2.93 9.94
C LYS A 87 19.73 3.92 9.57
N LEU A 88 19.06 4.50 10.58
CA LEU A 88 18.09 5.55 10.41
C LEU A 88 18.50 6.78 11.19
N PHE A 89 18.48 7.94 10.58
CA PHE A 89 18.62 9.23 11.24
C PHE A 89 17.38 10.06 11.08
N ILE A 90 16.78 10.52 12.19
CA ILE A 90 15.62 11.43 12.17
C ILE A 90 16.13 12.83 12.44
N LEU A 91 16.02 13.71 11.45
CA LEU A 91 16.39 15.11 11.52
C LEU A 91 15.15 15.93 11.84
N ASP A 92 15.09 16.44 13.05
CA ASP A 92 14.08 17.42 13.43
C ASP A 92 14.45 18.79 12.85
N ALA A 93 13.59 19.27 11.96
CA ALA A 93 13.67 20.57 11.31
C ALA A 93 12.47 21.46 11.67
N SER A 94 11.72 21.10 12.72
CA SER A 94 10.60 21.90 13.24
C SER A 94 11.09 23.28 13.63
N PRO A 95 10.28 24.34 13.43
CA PRO A 95 10.58 25.68 13.97
C PRO A 95 10.70 25.63 15.48
N ASP A 96 11.68 26.35 16.04
CA ASP A 96 11.82 26.47 17.48
C ASP A 96 10.63 27.29 18.03
N PRO A 97 9.76 26.72 18.89
CA PRO A 97 8.60 27.42 19.43
C PRO A 97 8.98 28.62 20.32
N ASP A 98 10.19 28.61 20.90
CA ASP A 98 10.72 29.69 21.74
C ASP A 98 11.66 30.63 20.97
N GLY A 99 11.92 30.34 19.70
CA GLY A 99 12.72 31.16 18.80
C GLY A 99 12.04 32.51 18.60
N GLN A 100 12.64 33.60 19.12
CA GLN A 100 12.22 34.95 18.75
C GLN A 100 12.24 35.01 17.23
N ASP A 101 11.10 35.36 16.64
CA ASP A 101 10.98 35.67 15.22
C ASP A 101 12.07 36.66 14.81
N VAL A 102 13.24 36.14 14.46
CA VAL A 102 14.20 36.93 13.70
C VAL A 102 13.52 37.10 12.36
N ALA A 103 13.00 38.31 12.13
CA ALA A 103 12.38 38.72 10.89
C ALA A 103 13.42 38.59 9.76
N GLY A 104 13.58 37.39 9.23
CA GLY A 104 14.49 37.02 8.17
C GLY A 104 14.03 35.68 7.64
N SER A 105 13.89 35.57 6.36
CA SER A 105 13.50 34.34 5.63
C SER A 105 14.19 33.11 6.21
N PHE A 106 13.42 32.08 6.56
CA PHE A 106 13.92 30.75 6.94
C PHE A 106 15.07 30.35 5.97
N ASP A 107 16.27 30.17 6.52
CA ASP A 107 17.42 29.84 5.68
C ASP A 107 17.42 28.35 5.33
N LEU A 108 16.78 28.03 4.20
CA LEU A 108 16.79 26.68 3.65
C LEU A 108 18.22 26.19 3.36
N SER A 109 19.19 27.09 3.21
CA SER A 109 20.59 26.73 2.98
C SER A 109 21.17 25.97 4.18
N GLY A 110 20.89 26.45 5.41
CA GLY A 110 21.29 25.74 6.63
C GLY A 110 20.67 24.35 6.75
N LEU A 111 19.39 24.20 6.40
CA LEU A 111 18.73 22.90 6.38
C LEU A 111 19.34 21.97 5.32
N ILE A 112 19.59 22.46 4.12
CA ILE A 112 20.22 21.67 3.04
C ILE A 112 21.59 21.17 3.49
N GLU A 113 22.41 21.99 4.14
CA GLU A 113 23.72 21.58 4.64
C GLU A 113 23.61 20.56 5.80
N ARG A 114 22.62 20.69 6.69
CA ARG A 114 22.34 19.68 7.74
C ARG A 114 21.97 18.32 7.11
N ILE A 115 21.09 18.32 6.09
CA ILE A 115 20.70 17.11 5.37
C ILE A 115 21.91 16.53 4.64
N HIS A 116 22.70 17.34 3.97
CA HIS A 116 23.92 16.91 3.26
C HIS A 116 24.94 16.28 4.22
N TYR A 117 25.19 16.91 5.37
CA TYR A 117 26.06 16.35 6.40
C TYR A 117 25.56 15.00 6.90
N ALA A 118 24.25 14.88 7.19
CA ALA A 118 23.65 13.64 7.64
C ALA A 118 23.77 12.53 6.58
N ILE A 119 23.51 12.82 5.29
CA ILE A 119 23.67 11.87 4.19
C ILE A 119 25.08 11.29 4.15
N ARG A 120 26.09 12.14 4.27
CA ARG A 120 27.49 11.69 4.27
C ARG A 120 27.87 10.90 5.50
N LYS A 121 27.45 11.36 6.68
CA LYS A 121 27.76 10.72 7.96
C LYS A 121 27.19 9.31 8.04
N TYR A 122 25.91 9.16 7.68
CA TYR A 122 25.19 7.87 7.76
C TYR A 122 25.26 7.06 6.45
N LYS A 123 25.93 7.58 5.41
CA LYS A 123 26.02 6.96 4.07
C LYS A 123 24.63 6.65 3.50
N ALA A 124 23.67 7.53 3.76
CA ALA A 124 22.29 7.31 3.41
C ALA A 124 22.10 7.18 1.90
N LYS A 125 21.24 6.24 1.50
CA LYS A 125 20.79 6.01 0.12
C LYS A 125 19.40 6.55 -0.13
N ARG A 126 18.59 6.63 0.94
CA ARG A 126 17.19 7.05 0.93
C ARG A 126 17.00 8.25 1.83
N VAL A 127 16.24 9.23 1.35
CA VAL A 127 15.84 10.41 2.13
C VAL A 127 14.33 10.55 2.05
N ALA A 128 13.67 10.78 3.17
CA ALA A 128 12.27 11.18 3.21
C ALA A 128 12.13 12.54 3.89
N ILE A 129 11.31 13.41 3.34
CA ILE A 129 11.08 14.79 3.84
C ILE A 129 9.57 14.95 4.02
N ASP A 130 9.12 15.15 5.26
CA ASP A 130 7.71 15.22 5.65
C ASP A 130 7.45 16.44 6.56
N SER A 131 6.72 17.47 6.14
CA SER A 131 6.26 17.75 4.78
C SER A 131 6.92 19.01 4.24
N ILE A 132 7.16 19.08 2.94
CA ILE A 132 7.70 20.32 2.31
C ILE A 132 6.70 21.47 2.42
N THR A 133 5.41 21.20 2.58
CA THR A 133 4.37 22.21 2.76
C THR A 133 4.65 23.06 4.00
N ALA A 134 5.09 22.49 5.10
CA ALA A 134 5.40 23.21 6.34
C ALA A 134 6.55 24.22 6.15
N VAL A 135 7.57 23.85 5.37
CA VAL A 135 8.69 24.74 5.05
C VAL A 135 8.19 26.00 4.34
N PHE A 136 7.22 25.83 3.44
CA PHE A 136 6.81 26.93 2.54
C PHE A 136 5.70 27.81 3.11
N GLN A 137 5.08 27.43 4.21
CA GLN A 137 4.15 28.30 4.95
C GLN A 137 4.83 29.59 5.45
N GLN A 138 6.16 29.58 5.53
CA GLN A 138 6.97 30.72 5.98
C GLN A 138 7.30 31.71 4.86
N TYR A 139 6.92 31.43 3.61
CA TYR A 139 7.22 32.27 2.45
C TYR A 139 5.93 32.85 1.85
N ASP A 140 5.86 34.17 1.74
CA ASP A 140 4.69 34.86 1.17
C ASP A 140 4.57 34.74 -0.36
N ALA A 141 5.68 34.47 -1.06
CA ALA A 141 5.73 34.50 -2.52
C ALA A 141 5.99 33.15 -3.14
N VAL A 142 5.04 32.65 -3.94
CA VAL A 142 5.09 31.34 -4.63
C VAL A 142 6.37 31.15 -5.48
N PHE A 143 6.88 32.21 -6.09
CA PHE A 143 8.12 32.10 -6.89
C PHE A 143 9.35 31.82 -6.02
N VAL A 144 9.38 32.30 -4.78
CA VAL A 144 10.45 32.00 -3.81
C VAL A 144 10.36 30.53 -3.43
N VAL A 145 9.16 30.05 -3.10
CA VAL A 145 8.88 28.64 -2.82
C VAL A 145 9.42 27.74 -3.95
N ARG A 146 9.06 28.05 -5.20
CA ARG A 146 9.51 27.28 -6.36
C ARG A 146 11.03 27.24 -6.49
N ARG A 147 11.70 28.39 -6.29
CA ARG A 147 13.16 28.47 -6.36
C ARG A 147 13.82 27.63 -5.29
N GLU A 148 13.31 27.68 -4.07
CA GLU A 148 13.89 26.98 -2.94
C GLU A 148 13.67 25.46 -3.04
N ILE A 149 12.49 25.01 -3.48
CA ILE A 149 12.26 23.57 -3.80
C ILE A 149 13.24 23.11 -4.87
N PHE A 150 13.40 23.90 -5.92
CA PHE A 150 14.34 23.57 -7.00
C PHE A 150 15.77 23.41 -6.48
N ARG A 151 16.22 24.33 -5.61
CA ARG A 151 17.56 24.27 -4.97
C ARG A 151 17.72 22.99 -4.15
N LEU A 152 16.73 22.67 -3.29
CA LEU A 152 16.75 21.48 -2.46
C LEU A 152 16.84 20.21 -3.33
N ILE A 153 15.96 20.07 -4.32
CA ILE A 153 15.93 18.91 -5.22
C ILE A 153 17.23 18.80 -6.03
N ALA A 154 17.77 19.91 -6.54
CA ALA A 154 19.01 19.92 -7.29
C ALA A 154 20.19 19.42 -6.44
N ARG A 155 20.27 19.86 -5.18
CA ARG A 155 21.32 19.40 -4.24
C ARG A 155 21.19 17.92 -3.89
N LEU A 156 19.99 17.44 -3.58
CA LEU A 156 19.76 16.02 -3.28
C LEU A 156 20.11 15.12 -4.49
N LYS A 157 19.78 15.59 -5.68
CA LYS A 157 20.11 14.92 -6.94
C LYS A 157 21.62 14.90 -7.24
N GLU A 158 22.33 16.00 -6.97
CA GLU A 158 23.80 16.08 -7.09
C GLU A 158 24.49 15.08 -6.16
N ILE A 159 23.96 14.88 -4.96
CA ILE A 159 24.46 13.88 -4.00
C ILE A 159 24.14 12.44 -4.45
N GLY A 160 23.12 12.26 -5.30
CA GLY A 160 22.73 10.97 -5.86
C GLY A 160 21.83 10.13 -4.97
N VAL A 161 21.17 10.72 -3.95
CA VAL A 161 20.20 10.02 -3.10
C VAL A 161 18.82 9.95 -3.72
N THR A 162 18.10 8.85 -3.48
CA THR A 162 16.69 8.73 -3.88
C THR A 162 15.81 9.34 -2.80
N THR A 163 15.02 10.34 -3.18
CA THR A 163 14.26 11.16 -2.22
C THR A 163 12.77 11.01 -2.41
N VAL A 164 12.04 10.83 -1.31
CA VAL A 164 10.59 10.94 -1.20
C VAL A 164 10.28 12.23 -0.44
N MET A 165 9.39 13.05 -0.95
CA MET A 165 8.93 14.29 -0.30
C MET A 165 7.42 14.29 -0.25
N THR A 166 6.83 14.66 0.88
CA THR A 166 5.38 14.77 0.99
C THR A 166 4.91 16.21 0.81
N THR A 167 3.73 16.36 0.28
CA THR A 167 3.02 17.66 0.18
C THR A 167 1.54 17.47 0.46
N GLU A 168 0.91 18.50 0.98
CA GLU A 168 -0.51 18.50 1.23
C GLU A 168 -1.32 18.97 0.04
N ARG A 169 -2.51 18.38 -0.10
CA ARG A 169 -3.58 18.82 -1.01
C ARG A 169 -4.76 19.32 -0.18
N ILE A 170 -5.50 20.25 -0.77
CA ILE A 170 -6.74 20.76 -0.16
C ILE A 170 -7.89 19.79 -0.43
N ASP A 171 -7.99 19.28 -1.67
CA ASP A 171 -9.08 18.44 -2.15
C ASP A 171 -8.56 17.14 -2.78
N GLU A 172 -9.37 16.07 -2.73
CA GLU A 172 -9.00 14.75 -3.28
C GLU A 172 -8.80 14.78 -4.80
N TYR A 173 -9.53 15.61 -5.54
CA TYR A 173 -9.45 15.77 -6.99
C TYR A 173 -9.10 17.20 -7.45
N GLY A 174 -8.63 18.04 -6.53
CA GLY A 174 -8.17 19.40 -6.80
C GLY A 174 -6.72 19.47 -7.31
N PRO A 175 -6.08 20.64 -7.17
CA PRO A 175 -4.66 20.82 -7.49
C PRO A 175 -3.78 19.76 -6.80
N ILE A 176 -2.68 19.38 -7.45
CA ILE A 176 -1.81 18.29 -6.99
C ILE A 176 -1.10 18.64 -5.69
N ALA A 177 -0.70 19.90 -5.54
CA ALA A 177 0.00 20.40 -4.38
C ALA A 177 -0.53 21.77 -3.99
N ARG A 178 -0.32 22.19 -2.75
CA ARG A 178 -0.90 23.40 -2.18
C ARG A 178 -0.50 24.67 -2.91
N TYR A 179 0.76 24.74 -3.35
CA TYR A 179 1.31 25.90 -4.04
C TYR A 179 1.28 25.79 -5.57
N GLY A 180 0.95 24.60 -6.11
CA GLY A 180 0.84 24.35 -7.54
C GLY A 180 2.15 24.44 -8.30
N VAL A 181 3.29 24.25 -7.63
CA VAL A 181 4.62 24.32 -8.22
C VAL A 181 5.48 23.09 -7.95
N GLU A 182 5.19 22.36 -6.90
CA GLU A 182 5.97 21.23 -6.40
C GLU A 182 6.03 20.09 -7.43
N GLU A 183 4.91 19.81 -8.11
CA GLU A 183 4.83 18.78 -9.13
C GLU A 183 5.64 19.09 -10.39
N PHE A 184 5.87 20.37 -10.68
CA PHE A 184 6.66 20.76 -11.85
C PHE A 184 8.17 20.60 -11.61
N VAL A 185 8.60 20.74 -10.36
CA VAL A 185 10.00 20.64 -9.97
C VAL A 185 10.43 19.20 -9.71
N SER A 186 9.53 18.38 -9.16
CA SER A 186 9.80 16.97 -8.85
C SER A 186 9.92 16.11 -10.12
N ASP A 187 10.79 15.10 -10.07
CA ASP A 187 10.96 14.14 -11.18
C ASP A 187 9.77 13.18 -11.28
N ASN A 188 9.24 12.74 -10.14
CA ASN A 188 8.15 11.81 -10.05
C ASN A 188 7.03 12.37 -9.18
N VAL A 189 5.79 12.00 -9.46
CA VAL A 189 4.60 12.43 -8.69
C VAL A 189 3.69 11.25 -8.48
N VAL A 190 3.42 10.98 -7.22
CA VAL A 190 2.48 9.95 -6.74
C VAL A 190 1.38 10.64 -5.95
N ILE A 191 0.14 10.28 -6.21
CA ILE A 191 -1.03 10.84 -5.54
C ILE A 191 -1.65 9.76 -4.66
N LEU A 192 -1.84 10.07 -3.39
CA LEU A 192 -2.61 9.26 -2.44
C LEU A 192 -3.96 9.94 -2.22
N ARG A 193 -5.05 9.19 -2.36
CA ARG A 193 -6.41 9.66 -2.10
C ARG A 193 -7.08 8.86 -0.99
N ASN A 194 -8.03 9.48 -0.30
CA ASN A 194 -8.84 8.86 0.75
C ASN A 194 -10.31 9.31 0.60
N VAL A 195 -10.91 8.91 -0.51
CA VAL A 195 -12.24 9.37 -0.95
C VAL A 195 -13.33 8.70 -0.12
N LEU A 196 -14.33 9.48 0.29
CA LEU A 196 -15.55 8.96 0.92
C LEU A 196 -16.53 8.55 -0.17
N GLU A 197 -16.74 7.25 -0.33
CA GLU A 197 -17.75 6.67 -1.24
C GLU A 197 -18.91 6.11 -0.40
N GLY A 198 -20.02 6.84 -0.37
CA GLY A 198 -21.14 6.52 0.53
C GLY A 198 -20.68 6.64 2.00
N GLU A 199 -20.75 5.54 2.76
CA GLU A 199 -20.36 5.49 4.17
C GLU A 199 -18.92 4.97 4.38
N ARG A 200 -18.22 4.60 3.33
CA ARG A 200 -16.90 3.97 3.41
C ARG A 200 -15.83 4.83 2.76
N ARG A 201 -14.66 4.89 3.40
CA ARG A 201 -13.49 5.52 2.78
C ARG A 201 -12.73 4.52 1.96
N ARG A 202 -12.42 4.94 0.72
CA ARG A 202 -11.60 4.19 -0.21
C ARG A 202 -10.27 4.91 -0.41
N ARG A 203 -9.19 4.19 -0.15
CA ARG A 203 -7.85 4.71 -0.43
C ARG A 203 -7.37 4.22 -1.78
N THR A 204 -6.80 5.15 -2.57
CA THR A 204 -6.20 4.84 -3.86
C THR A 204 -4.86 5.52 -4.02
N VAL A 205 -3.97 4.90 -4.80
CA VAL A 205 -2.71 5.46 -5.24
C VAL A 205 -2.70 5.58 -6.76
N GLU A 206 -2.22 6.70 -7.25
CA GLU A 206 -2.02 6.98 -8.67
C GLU A 206 -0.59 7.47 -8.90
N ILE A 207 0.09 6.93 -9.93
CA ILE A 207 1.34 7.49 -10.40
C ILE A 207 1.03 8.44 -11.57
N LEU A 208 1.09 9.72 -11.27
CA LEU A 208 0.83 10.74 -12.28
C LEU A 208 2.01 10.91 -13.23
N LYS A 209 3.24 10.80 -12.70
CA LYS A 209 4.47 11.08 -13.44
C LYS A 209 5.62 10.24 -12.89
N LEU A 210 6.34 9.59 -13.79
CA LEU A 210 7.57 8.86 -13.48
C LEU A 210 8.57 9.10 -14.62
N ARG A 211 9.46 10.07 -14.48
CA ARG A 211 10.35 10.52 -15.55
C ARG A 211 11.32 9.43 -16.00
N GLY A 212 11.42 9.28 -17.33
CA GLY A 212 12.39 8.41 -17.98
C GLY A 212 12.11 6.92 -17.87
N THR A 213 10.91 6.54 -17.41
CA THR A 213 10.49 5.14 -17.30
C THR A 213 8.97 5.02 -17.45
N THR A 214 8.51 3.80 -17.69
CA THR A 214 7.09 3.45 -17.74
C THR A 214 6.58 3.07 -16.35
N HIS A 215 5.27 3.20 -16.16
CA HIS A 215 4.52 2.76 -14.99
C HIS A 215 3.11 2.34 -15.41
N MET A 216 2.40 1.65 -14.56
CA MET A 216 0.99 1.34 -14.77
C MET A 216 0.16 2.62 -14.59
N LYS A 217 -0.83 2.81 -15.46
CA LYS A 217 -1.74 3.95 -15.41
C LYS A 217 -3.04 3.59 -14.69
N GLY A 218 -3.63 4.58 -14.04
CA GLY A 218 -4.89 4.46 -13.31
C GLY A 218 -4.72 4.59 -11.80
N GLU A 219 -5.83 4.47 -11.11
CA GLU A 219 -5.89 4.46 -9.65
C GLU A 219 -5.94 3.03 -9.13
N PHE A 220 -5.06 2.70 -8.21
CA PHE A 220 -4.96 1.38 -7.59
C PHE A 220 -5.40 1.46 -6.13
N PRO A 221 -6.33 0.59 -5.69
CA PRO A 221 -6.73 0.56 -4.29
C PRO A 221 -5.56 0.11 -3.41
N PHE A 222 -5.49 0.67 -2.22
CA PHE A 222 -4.54 0.24 -1.20
C PHE A 222 -5.15 0.22 0.18
N THR A 223 -4.57 -0.56 1.06
CA THR A 223 -4.90 -0.63 2.49
C THR A 223 -3.71 -0.23 3.34
N MET A 224 -3.99 0.23 4.55
CA MET A 224 -3.02 0.41 5.61
C MET A 224 -3.38 -0.53 6.75
N GLY A 225 -2.52 -1.50 7.02
CA GLY A 225 -2.70 -2.52 8.04
C GLY A 225 -1.51 -2.57 9.00
N ALA A 226 -1.44 -3.63 9.81
CA ALA A 226 -0.38 -3.82 10.80
C ALA A 226 1.05 -3.88 10.22
N HIS A 227 1.19 -4.04 8.91
CA HIS A 227 2.50 -4.11 8.23
C HIS A 227 2.72 -2.92 7.27
N GLY A 228 1.95 -1.84 7.44
CA GLY A 228 2.04 -0.65 6.60
C GLY A 228 1.10 -0.67 5.41
N ILE A 229 1.57 -0.16 4.27
CA ILE A 229 0.79 0.01 3.04
C ILE A 229 0.93 -1.24 2.16
N SER A 230 -0.22 -1.77 1.69
CA SER A 230 -0.30 -2.81 0.65
C SER A 230 -1.19 -2.31 -0.49
N ILE A 231 -0.66 -2.33 -1.71
CA ILE A 231 -1.34 -1.86 -2.93
C ILE A 231 -1.78 -3.06 -3.76
N PHE A 232 -2.98 -2.97 -4.34
CA PHE A 232 -3.59 -4.04 -5.13
C PHE A 232 -3.66 -3.65 -6.61
N PRO A 233 -2.61 -3.89 -7.41
CA PRO A 233 -2.59 -3.59 -8.83
C PRO A 233 -3.36 -4.65 -9.61
N LEU A 234 -4.70 -4.61 -9.57
CA LEU A 234 -5.55 -5.61 -10.21
C LEU A 234 -5.23 -5.83 -11.70
N GLY A 235 -4.75 -4.80 -12.39
CA GLY A 235 -4.31 -4.89 -13.78
C GLY A 235 -2.95 -5.58 -13.99
N ALA A 236 -2.14 -5.76 -12.91
CA ALA A 236 -0.85 -6.46 -12.97
C ALA A 236 -0.97 -7.94 -12.65
N MET A 237 -2.12 -8.39 -12.15
CA MET A 237 -2.36 -9.82 -11.91
C MET A 237 -2.33 -10.56 -13.26
N ARG A 238 -1.16 -11.05 -13.62
CA ARG A 238 -1.04 -12.02 -14.70
C ARG A 238 -1.74 -13.28 -14.21
N LEU A 239 -2.87 -13.59 -14.81
CA LEU A 239 -3.51 -14.88 -14.64
C LEU A 239 -2.57 -15.93 -15.24
N THR A 240 -1.67 -16.47 -14.45
CA THR A 240 -0.78 -17.60 -14.82
C THR A 240 -1.54 -18.92 -14.68
N GLN A 241 -2.82 -18.91 -15.03
CA GLN A 241 -3.65 -20.10 -14.96
C GLN A 241 -3.16 -21.08 -15.99
N ARG A 242 -2.70 -22.24 -15.55
CA ARG A 242 -2.39 -23.36 -16.44
C ARG A 242 -3.71 -23.99 -16.88
N SER A 243 -3.92 -24.12 -18.17
CA SER A 243 -5.05 -24.88 -18.70
C SER A 243 -4.72 -26.37 -18.62
N SER A 244 -5.62 -27.14 -18.03
CA SER A 244 -5.54 -28.61 -17.95
C SER A 244 -6.53 -29.22 -18.95
N ASN A 245 -6.14 -30.30 -19.60
CA ASN A 245 -7.05 -31.12 -20.44
C ASN A 245 -7.78 -32.18 -19.60
N VAL A 246 -7.48 -32.27 -18.31
CA VAL A 246 -8.15 -33.21 -17.40
C VAL A 246 -9.55 -32.70 -17.10
N ARG A 247 -10.53 -33.59 -17.14
CA ARG A 247 -11.94 -33.29 -16.81
C ARG A 247 -12.27 -33.78 -15.41
N LEU A 248 -13.06 -33.00 -14.70
CA LEU A 248 -13.64 -33.34 -13.40
C LEU A 248 -15.14 -33.40 -13.58
N SER A 249 -15.77 -34.44 -13.03
CA SER A 249 -17.22 -34.55 -13.06
C SER A 249 -17.89 -33.41 -12.28
N SER A 250 -18.99 -32.90 -12.79
CA SER A 250 -19.84 -31.93 -12.11
C SER A 250 -20.70 -32.56 -10.99
N GLY A 251 -20.71 -33.90 -10.90
CA GLY A 251 -21.65 -34.68 -10.06
C GLY A 251 -23.04 -34.79 -10.65
N VAL A 252 -23.24 -34.31 -11.89
CA VAL A 252 -24.48 -34.35 -12.65
C VAL A 252 -24.19 -34.95 -14.03
N PRO A 253 -24.42 -36.26 -14.27
CA PRO A 253 -24.01 -36.99 -15.48
C PRO A 253 -24.46 -36.31 -16.78
N ARG A 254 -25.69 -35.81 -16.80
CA ARG A 254 -26.23 -35.13 -18.01
C ARG A 254 -25.54 -33.79 -18.29
N LEU A 255 -25.10 -33.09 -17.27
CA LEU A 255 -24.31 -31.87 -17.42
C LEU A 255 -22.89 -32.22 -17.90
N ASP A 256 -22.31 -33.30 -17.40
CA ASP A 256 -21.01 -33.77 -17.85
C ASP A 256 -21.03 -34.14 -19.34
N GLU A 257 -22.07 -34.81 -19.83
CA GLU A 257 -22.26 -35.08 -21.25
C GLU A 257 -22.30 -33.77 -22.08
N MET A 258 -23.09 -32.78 -21.61
CA MET A 258 -23.20 -31.47 -22.27
C MET A 258 -21.86 -30.74 -22.30
N CYS A 259 -21.03 -30.93 -21.30
CA CYS A 259 -19.71 -30.32 -21.17
C CYS A 259 -18.57 -31.17 -21.80
N GLY A 260 -18.89 -32.27 -22.48
CA GLY A 260 -17.89 -33.15 -23.11
C GLY A 260 -17.03 -33.92 -22.11
N GLY A 261 -17.63 -34.34 -20.98
CA GLY A 261 -16.98 -35.16 -19.94
C GLY A 261 -16.71 -34.42 -18.63
N GLY A 262 -17.43 -33.34 -18.36
CA GLY A 262 -17.31 -32.55 -17.14
C GLY A 262 -16.52 -31.24 -17.31
N PHE A 263 -16.13 -30.63 -16.19
CA PHE A 263 -15.42 -29.35 -16.18
C PHE A 263 -13.91 -29.55 -16.32
N PHE A 264 -13.22 -28.65 -16.98
CA PHE A 264 -11.77 -28.69 -16.98
C PHE A 264 -11.19 -28.45 -15.60
N LYS A 265 -10.26 -29.28 -15.18
CA LYS A 265 -9.45 -29.04 -14.00
C LYS A 265 -8.73 -27.70 -14.16
N ASP A 266 -8.61 -26.93 -13.09
CA ASP A 266 -8.00 -25.58 -13.08
C ASP A 266 -8.83 -24.50 -13.81
N SER A 267 -10.10 -24.78 -14.18
CA SER A 267 -11.02 -23.78 -14.73
C SER A 267 -11.86 -23.10 -13.64
N ILE A 268 -12.27 -21.86 -13.91
CA ILE A 268 -13.24 -21.14 -13.07
C ILE A 268 -14.61 -21.28 -13.70
N ILE A 269 -15.55 -21.86 -12.96
CA ILE A 269 -16.93 -22.07 -13.41
C ILE A 269 -17.85 -21.08 -12.68
N LEU A 270 -18.52 -20.21 -13.42
CA LEU A 270 -19.49 -19.28 -12.89
C LEU A 270 -20.91 -19.78 -13.17
N ALA A 271 -21.65 -20.14 -12.11
CA ALA A 271 -23.06 -20.51 -12.19
C ALA A 271 -23.94 -19.29 -11.85
N THR A 272 -24.68 -18.76 -12.83
CA THR A 272 -25.57 -17.62 -12.66
C THR A 272 -27.03 -18.02 -12.82
N GLY A 273 -27.93 -17.29 -12.21
CA GLY A 273 -29.39 -17.52 -12.30
C GLY A 273 -30.15 -16.85 -11.16
N ALA A 274 -31.47 -16.74 -11.29
CA ALA A 274 -32.34 -16.19 -10.25
C ALA A 274 -32.32 -17.04 -8.96
N THR A 275 -32.87 -16.51 -7.88
CA THR A 275 -33.05 -17.26 -6.63
C THR A 275 -33.93 -18.50 -6.89
N GLY A 276 -33.59 -19.65 -6.31
CA GLY A 276 -34.36 -20.90 -6.49
C GLY A 276 -34.00 -21.73 -7.72
N THR A 277 -33.11 -21.28 -8.62
CA THR A 277 -32.75 -22.01 -9.86
C THR A 277 -31.80 -23.20 -9.65
N GLY A 278 -31.44 -23.52 -8.42
CA GLY A 278 -30.61 -24.70 -8.11
C GLY A 278 -29.09 -24.45 -8.14
N LYS A 279 -28.60 -23.19 -8.16
CA LYS A 279 -27.16 -22.88 -8.13
C LYS A 279 -26.42 -23.58 -6.98
N THR A 280 -26.95 -23.44 -5.77
CA THR A 280 -26.37 -24.10 -4.57
C THR A 280 -26.41 -25.61 -4.67
N LEU A 281 -27.49 -26.16 -5.24
CA LEU A 281 -27.61 -27.61 -5.44
C LEU A 281 -26.55 -28.13 -6.43
N LEU A 282 -26.28 -27.40 -7.50
CA LEU A 282 -25.22 -27.75 -8.46
C LEU A 282 -23.84 -27.78 -7.78
N VAL A 283 -23.52 -26.76 -6.99
CA VAL A 283 -22.27 -26.71 -6.23
C VAL A 283 -22.19 -27.86 -5.22
N SER A 284 -23.28 -28.17 -4.53
CA SER A 284 -23.33 -29.29 -3.60
C SER A 284 -23.11 -30.64 -4.28
N LYS A 285 -23.62 -30.84 -5.50
CA LYS A 285 -23.39 -32.05 -6.29
C LYS A 285 -21.94 -32.20 -6.73
N PHE A 286 -21.31 -31.08 -7.13
CA PHE A 286 -19.89 -31.07 -7.44
C PHE A 286 -19.02 -31.46 -6.22
N ILE A 287 -19.34 -30.95 -5.04
CA ILE A 287 -18.67 -31.30 -3.79
C ILE A 287 -18.90 -32.77 -3.43
N GLU A 288 -20.13 -33.27 -3.58
CA GLU A 288 -20.48 -34.68 -3.31
C GLU A 288 -19.63 -35.63 -4.17
N ASP A 289 -19.46 -35.30 -5.47
CA ASP A 289 -18.65 -36.10 -6.38
C ASP A 289 -17.15 -36.04 -5.99
N ALA A 290 -16.63 -34.86 -5.67
CA ALA A 290 -15.26 -34.71 -5.17
C ALA A 290 -15.02 -35.54 -3.90
N CYS A 291 -15.99 -35.58 -2.97
CA CYS A 291 -15.92 -36.42 -1.79
C CYS A 291 -15.86 -37.92 -2.13
N ARG A 292 -16.68 -38.38 -3.07
CA ARG A 292 -16.70 -39.80 -3.53
C ARG A 292 -15.35 -40.19 -4.15
N ASN A 293 -14.74 -39.27 -4.88
CA ASN A 293 -13.43 -39.49 -5.54
C ASN A 293 -12.24 -39.28 -4.59
N LYS A 294 -12.48 -38.93 -3.30
CA LYS A 294 -11.47 -38.61 -2.29
C LYS A 294 -10.58 -37.41 -2.68
N ASP A 295 -11.12 -36.53 -3.48
CA ASP A 295 -10.44 -35.28 -3.86
C ASP A 295 -10.45 -34.28 -2.68
N ARG A 296 -9.44 -33.45 -2.63
CA ARG A 296 -9.42 -32.33 -1.69
C ARG A 296 -10.24 -31.18 -2.25
N PHE A 297 -11.13 -30.61 -1.44
CA PHE A 297 -11.91 -29.43 -1.82
C PHE A 297 -11.98 -28.43 -0.66
N LEU A 298 -12.24 -27.17 -1.02
CA LEU A 298 -12.49 -26.09 -0.08
C LEU A 298 -13.80 -25.42 -0.51
N PHE A 299 -14.76 -25.32 0.40
CA PHE A 299 -16.06 -24.71 0.14
C PHE A 299 -16.24 -23.47 1.00
N PHE A 300 -16.42 -22.33 0.32
CA PHE A 300 -16.78 -21.06 0.94
C PHE A 300 -18.25 -20.77 0.64
N TYR A 301 -19.06 -20.59 1.67
CA TYR A 301 -20.45 -20.20 1.54
C TYR A 301 -20.67 -18.81 2.13
N LEU A 302 -21.01 -17.84 1.27
CA LEU A 302 -21.29 -16.46 1.63
C LEU A 302 -22.80 -16.24 1.53
N MET A 303 -23.48 -16.03 2.65
CA MET A 303 -24.89 -15.62 2.68
C MET A 303 -24.98 -14.11 2.92
N HIS A 304 -25.65 -13.42 2.01
CA HIS A 304 -26.13 -12.07 2.23
C HIS A 304 -27.56 -12.15 2.76
N HIS A 305 -27.77 -11.77 4.00
CA HIS A 305 -29.12 -11.69 4.59
C HIS A 305 -29.48 -10.21 4.72
N GLU A 306 -30.35 -9.72 3.85
CA GLU A 306 -31.03 -8.43 4.06
C GLU A 306 -32.12 -8.65 5.10
N THR A 307 -31.87 -8.29 6.34
CA THR A 307 -32.91 -8.05 7.33
C THR A 307 -33.34 -6.60 7.27
N THR A 308 -34.54 -6.36 6.86
CA THR A 308 -35.23 -5.04 6.81
C THR A 308 -35.52 -4.55 8.23
N VAL A 309 -34.53 -4.26 9.04
CA VAL A 309 -34.54 -3.33 10.19
C VAL A 309 -33.11 -3.21 10.72
N GLN A 310 -32.50 -2.02 10.59
CA GLN A 310 -31.28 -1.54 11.21
C GLN A 310 -30.00 -2.39 11.04
N THR A 311 -29.25 -2.04 9.97
CA THR A 311 -27.77 -1.86 9.97
C THR A 311 -26.89 -2.89 10.65
N GLU A 312 -26.99 -4.17 10.32
CA GLU A 312 -25.85 -5.06 10.45
C GLU A 312 -25.87 -6.11 9.34
N THR A 313 -25.00 -5.93 8.35
CA THR A 313 -24.79 -6.90 7.26
C THR A 313 -23.98 -8.06 7.83
N PHE A 314 -24.62 -9.15 8.19
CA PHE A 314 -23.95 -10.38 8.64
C PHE A 314 -23.50 -11.19 7.43
N HIS A 315 -22.21 -11.29 7.22
CA HIS A 315 -21.62 -12.24 6.27
C HIS A 315 -21.31 -13.54 7.03
N ARG A 316 -22.06 -14.60 6.78
CA ARG A 316 -21.70 -15.94 7.24
C ARG A 316 -20.82 -16.61 6.20
N ILE A 317 -19.59 -16.91 6.55
CA ILE A 317 -18.68 -17.73 5.75
C ILE A 317 -18.66 -19.12 6.37
N LEU A 318 -19.13 -20.11 5.64
CA LEU A 318 -19.03 -21.51 6.03
C LEU A 318 -17.88 -22.14 5.24
N ILE A 319 -16.87 -22.65 5.93
CA ILE A 319 -15.74 -23.36 5.33
C ILE A 319 -15.92 -24.84 5.63
N CYS A 320 -16.11 -25.66 4.60
CA CYS A 320 -16.09 -27.12 4.73
C CYS A 320 -14.75 -27.65 4.16
N LEU A 321 -13.93 -28.24 5.02
CA LEU A 321 -12.76 -29.00 4.61
C LEU A 321 -13.13 -30.47 4.51
N GLY A 322 -12.77 -31.16 3.44
CA GLY A 322 -13.14 -32.54 3.15
C GLY A 322 -12.89 -33.51 4.32
N LEU A 323 -13.88 -34.34 4.59
CA LEU A 323 -14.02 -35.27 5.73
C LEU A 323 -14.48 -34.60 7.05
N GLY A 324 -15.70 -34.05 7.07
CA GLY A 324 -16.51 -34.04 8.27
C GLY A 324 -16.38 -32.88 9.26
N CYS A 325 -15.65 -31.83 8.97
CA CYS A 325 -15.61 -30.65 9.84
C CYS A 325 -16.26 -29.43 9.18
N ILE A 326 -17.41 -29.03 9.71
CA ILE A 326 -18.05 -27.74 9.42
C ILE A 326 -17.48 -26.73 10.42
N VAL A 327 -16.68 -25.76 9.93
CA VAL A 327 -16.20 -24.66 10.77
C VAL A 327 -16.93 -23.38 10.36
N SER A 328 -17.72 -22.81 11.26
CA SER A 328 -18.34 -21.51 11.07
C SER A 328 -17.32 -20.42 11.40
N LEU A 329 -16.91 -19.65 10.41
CA LEU A 329 -15.97 -18.55 10.59
C LEU A 329 -16.58 -17.36 11.37
N HIS A 330 -17.90 -17.33 11.54
CA HIS A 330 -18.60 -16.31 12.32
C HIS A 330 -18.10 -16.24 13.77
N ASP A 331 -17.82 -17.37 14.39
CA ASP A 331 -17.33 -17.40 15.78
C ASP A 331 -15.83 -17.11 15.90
N ALA A 332 -15.08 -17.26 14.82
CA ALA A 332 -13.63 -17.05 14.82
C ALA A 332 -13.21 -15.58 14.61
N ILE A 333 -14.02 -14.79 13.89
CA ILE A 333 -13.68 -13.38 13.56
C ILE A 333 -14.23 -12.40 14.62
N PHE A 334 -15.35 -12.71 15.29
CA PHE A 334 -16.06 -11.77 16.15
C PHE A 334 -15.98 -12.04 17.66
N LYS A 335 -15.44 -13.18 18.07
CA LYS A 335 -15.12 -13.45 19.47
C LYS A 335 -13.61 -13.62 19.59
N ASN A 336 -12.89 -12.60 19.97
CA ASN A 336 -11.44 -12.58 20.30
C ASN A 336 -10.94 -13.88 21.02
N HIS A 337 -11.07 -15.05 20.38
CA HIS A 337 -10.59 -16.33 20.89
C HIS A 337 -9.46 -16.87 20.00
N PRO A 338 -8.28 -17.18 20.57
CA PRO A 338 -7.11 -17.65 19.81
C PRO A 338 -7.20 -19.12 19.34
N ALA A 339 -8.38 -19.73 19.25
CA ALA A 339 -8.49 -21.19 19.22
C ALA A 339 -8.90 -21.90 17.92
N PRO A 340 -8.97 -21.33 16.69
CA PRO A 340 -9.21 -22.20 15.54
C PRO A 340 -8.01 -22.45 14.62
N LEU A 341 -6.86 -21.82 14.86
CA LEU A 341 -5.68 -22.05 14.01
C LEU A 341 -4.86 -23.27 14.38
N GLU A 342 -5.02 -23.82 15.59
CA GLU A 342 -4.32 -25.07 16.00
C GLU A 342 -4.87 -26.31 15.30
N GLY A 343 -6.16 -26.35 14.97
CA GLY A 343 -6.76 -27.45 14.22
C GLY A 343 -6.26 -27.57 12.78
N LEU A 344 -5.77 -26.48 12.19
CA LEU A 344 -5.22 -26.47 10.83
C LEU A 344 -3.77 -26.98 10.76
N LYS A 345 -3.03 -27.02 11.87
CA LYS A 345 -1.66 -27.54 11.94
C LYS A 345 -1.59 -29.05 12.07
N GLN A 346 -2.68 -29.72 12.43
CA GLN A 346 -2.73 -31.18 12.54
C GLN A 346 -3.19 -31.89 11.25
N LEU A 347 -3.46 -31.16 10.19
CA LEU A 347 -3.90 -31.67 8.88
C LEU A 347 -2.82 -31.55 7.79
N ARG A 348 -1.54 -31.58 8.19
CA ARG A 348 -0.42 -31.76 7.25
C ARG A 348 -0.11 -33.21 7.03
#